data_0cfb7104347bc80001ebece75fe25c91
#
_entry.id   0cfb7104347bc80001ebece75fe25c91
#
_cell.length_a   1.000
_cell.length_b   1.000
_cell.length_c   1.000
_cell.angle_alpha   90.00
_cell.angle_beta   90.00
_cell.angle_gamma   90.00
#
_symmetry.space_group_name_H-M   'P 1'
#
loop_
_entity.id
_entity.type
_entity.pdbx_description
1 polymer ?
#
loop_
_entity_poly.entity_id
_entity_poly.type
_entity_poly.pdbx_seq_one_letter_code
_entity_poly.pdbx_strand_id
1 'polypeptide(L)'
;VKDLCLEPQLFSLLEGKVKYLAATPRFKDVIQTFAVPAGETPAGFRIESTLQEDGLLLIDLVRDISYDKNGVKRPTGILYSADSANPYEVAPIAPLLANLTCNPGIVYDLFINNPKANVGNAFHTRDEVMTELGRILGPGCDISVELNNPFEEDFDKILEECETFKSILSEYRLVVKVPHTGPVNPNNVHELLEGDKKLSTRYDQASTADALRGHNLALRLREHGYRINYTLMFEPYQTAMALQAKPYFINSFVRHRAKQSSA
;
A
#
# COMPACT_ATOMS: atom_id res chain seq x y z
N VAL A 1 12.46 28.10 9.91
CA VAL A 1 11.10 28.63 10.07
C VAL A 1 10.59 29.27 8.77
N LYS A 2 11.46 29.81 7.91
CA LYS A 2 11.06 30.41 6.64
C LYS A 2 10.45 29.42 5.62
N ASP A 3 10.71 28.13 5.78
CA ASP A 3 10.32 27.09 4.85
C ASP A 3 9.15 26.21 5.36
N LEU A 4 8.63 26.48 6.56
CA LEU A 4 7.39 25.93 7.05
C LEU A 4 6.26 26.87 6.59
N CYS A 5 5.57 26.49 5.53
CA CYS A 5 4.31 27.12 5.13
C CYS A 5 3.27 26.86 6.21
N LEU A 6 3.22 27.70 7.24
CA LEU A 6 2.16 27.69 8.24
C LEU A 6 1.01 28.55 7.75
N GLU A 7 -0.21 28.02 7.84
CA GLU A 7 -1.41 28.81 7.67
C GLU A 7 -1.38 30.04 8.61
N PRO A 8 -1.81 31.23 8.19
CA PRO A 8 -1.73 32.44 9.00
C PRO A 8 -2.37 32.32 10.38
N GLN A 9 -3.44 31.53 10.48
CA GLN A 9 -4.12 31.25 11.75
C GLN A 9 -3.26 30.42 12.69
N LEU A 10 -2.55 29.41 12.17
CA LEU A 10 -1.65 28.58 12.95
C LEU A 10 -0.41 29.39 13.39
N PHE A 11 0.11 30.24 12.51
CA PHE A 11 1.21 31.15 12.85
C PHE A 11 0.84 32.03 14.05
N SER A 12 -0.33 32.67 14.02
CA SER A 12 -0.81 33.53 15.13
C SER A 12 -0.97 32.78 16.46
N LEU A 13 -1.31 31.48 16.41
CA LEU A 13 -1.40 30.64 17.62
C LEU A 13 -0.02 30.30 18.20
N LEU A 14 1.02 30.27 17.39
CA LEU A 14 2.37 29.87 17.76
C LEU A 14 3.26 31.08 18.09
N GLU A 15 2.91 32.28 17.61
CA GLU A 15 3.68 33.50 17.81
C GLU A 15 3.89 33.81 19.30
N GLY A 16 5.11 34.06 19.68
CA GLY A 16 5.49 34.32 21.05
C GLY A 16 5.54 33.11 21.99
N LYS A 17 5.05 31.94 21.55
CA LYS A 17 5.04 30.73 22.36
C LYS A 17 6.17 29.76 22.00
N VAL A 18 6.61 29.76 20.73
CA VAL A 18 7.68 28.88 20.27
C VAL A 18 9.04 29.48 20.56
N LYS A 19 9.85 28.79 21.33
CA LYS A 19 11.24 29.15 21.67
C LYS A 19 12.24 28.30 20.88
N TYR A 20 11.90 27.03 20.64
CA TYR A 20 12.77 26.06 20.02
C TYR A 20 11.98 25.25 18.97
N LEU A 21 12.69 24.74 17.97
CA LEU A 21 12.15 23.86 16.95
C LEU A 21 13.00 22.59 16.87
N ALA A 22 12.37 21.43 16.93
CA ALA A 22 13.05 20.15 16.73
C ALA A 22 12.20 19.20 15.86
N ALA A 23 12.89 18.36 15.10
CA ALA A 23 12.26 17.26 14.39
C ALA A 23 12.46 15.95 15.16
N THR A 24 11.42 15.10 15.16
CA THR A 24 11.52 13.77 15.76
C THR A 24 12.53 12.88 15.01
N PRO A 25 13.05 11.82 15.66
CA PRO A 25 13.83 10.80 14.96
C PRO A 25 13.06 10.21 13.76
N ARG A 26 11.76 9.96 13.91
CA ARG A 26 10.89 9.45 12.84
C ARG A 26 10.83 10.39 11.63
N PHE A 27 10.73 11.70 11.85
CA PHE A 27 10.78 12.68 10.78
C PHE A 27 12.03 12.50 9.90
N LYS A 28 13.20 12.39 10.56
CA LYS A 28 14.49 12.23 9.88
C LYS A 28 14.57 10.90 9.13
N ASP A 29 14.10 9.82 9.77
CA ASP A 29 14.10 8.48 9.21
C ASP A 29 13.19 8.38 7.97
N VAL A 30 12.00 8.96 8.02
CA VAL A 30 11.07 9.00 6.88
C VAL A 30 11.68 9.77 5.71
N ILE A 31 12.21 10.97 5.94
CA ILE A 31 12.84 11.77 4.88
C ILE A 31 14.00 11.00 4.22
N GLN A 32 14.84 10.37 5.02
CA GLN A 32 15.98 9.59 4.52
C GLN A 32 15.52 8.33 3.78
N THR A 33 14.53 7.62 4.32
CA THR A 33 14.05 6.35 3.76
C THR A 33 13.40 6.54 2.40
N PHE A 34 12.62 7.60 2.22
CA PHE A 34 11.90 7.87 0.98
C PHE A 34 12.65 8.82 0.03
N ALA A 35 13.87 9.23 0.40
CA ALA A 35 14.73 10.13 -0.39
C ALA A 35 13.97 11.38 -0.88
N VAL A 36 13.26 12.05 0.04
CA VAL A 36 12.36 13.16 -0.27
C VAL A 36 13.16 14.39 -0.65
N PRO A 37 12.83 15.07 -1.77
CA PRO A 37 13.45 16.34 -2.14
C PRO A 37 13.24 17.41 -1.06
N ALA A 38 14.16 18.37 -1.01
CA ALA A 38 14.06 19.49 -0.08
C ALA A 38 12.80 20.31 -0.33
N GLY A 39 12.04 20.59 0.72
CA GLY A 39 10.79 21.34 0.65
C GLY A 39 9.54 20.52 0.32
N GLU A 40 9.68 19.22 0.12
CA GLU A 40 8.55 18.32 -0.16
C GLU A 40 8.23 17.42 1.03
N THR A 41 6.97 17.00 1.09
CA THR A 41 6.49 15.96 2.04
C THR A 41 6.29 14.66 1.26
N PRO A 42 6.77 13.50 1.78
CA PRO A 42 6.58 12.24 1.08
C PRO A 42 5.10 11.92 0.95
N ALA A 43 4.70 11.39 -0.20
CA ALA A 43 3.32 10.99 -0.47
C ALA A 43 2.81 10.03 0.62
N GLY A 44 1.58 10.26 1.09
CA GLY A 44 0.96 9.49 2.19
C GLY A 44 1.44 9.86 3.59
N PHE A 45 2.17 10.95 3.73
CA PHE A 45 2.56 11.53 5.02
C PHE A 45 2.10 12.98 5.13
N ARG A 46 1.90 13.41 6.37
CA ARG A 46 1.63 14.81 6.73
C ARG A 46 2.53 15.25 7.87
N ILE A 47 2.77 16.56 7.93
CA ILE A 47 3.47 17.16 9.06
C ILE A 47 2.49 17.29 10.23
N GLU A 48 2.90 16.79 11.38
CA GLU A 48 2.24 17.01 12.66
C GLU A 48 3.17 17.84 13.55
N SER A 49 2.64 18.86 14.21
CA SER A 49 3.40 19.71 15.12
C SER A 49 2.76 19.72 16.49
N THR A 50 3.58 19.58 17.51
CA THR A 50 3.15 19.61 18.91
C THR A 50 3.97 20.64 19.68
N LEU A 51 3.29 21.65 20.24
CA LEU A 51 3.93 22.62 21.14
C LEU A 51 3.98 22.05 22.55
N GLN A 52 5.17 21.94 23.11
CA GLN A 52 5.41 21.48 24.48
C GLN A 52 5.38 22.66 25.45
N GLU A 53 5.22 22.40 26.76
CA GLU A 53 5.09 23.41 27.80
C GLU A 53 6.32 24.31 27.92
N ASP A 54 7.51 23.78 27.60
CA ASP A 54 8.79 24.52 27.63
C ASP A 54 8.97 25.48 26.43
N GLY A 55 8.04 25.45 25.47
CA GLY A 55 8.08 26.23 24.23
C GLY A 55 8.79 25.52 23.08
N LEU A 56 9.07 24.23 23.21
CA LEU A 56 9.55 23.41 22.08
C LEU A 56 8.40 23.07 21.14
N LEU A 57 8.52 23.51 19.88
CA LEU A 57 7.69 23.01 18.80
C LEU A 57 8.34 21.76 18.19
N LEU A 58 7.76 20.61 18.51
CA LEU A 58 8.21 19.32 17.98
C LEU A 58 7.48 19.02 16.68
N ILE A 59 8.25 18.73 15.61
CA ILE A 59 7.72 18.42 14.29
C ILE A 59 7.94 16.96 13.99
N ASP A 60 6.90 16.30 13.50
CA ASP A 60 6.89 14.90 13.13
C ASP A 60 6.29 14.70 11.74
N LEU A 61 6.61 13.57 11.09
CA LEU A 61 5.93 13.07 9.91
C LEU A 61 5.11 11.85 10.30
N VAL A 62 3.80 12.00 10.18
CA VAL A 62 2.85 10.93 10.45
C VAL A 62 2.17 10.49 9.16
N ARG A 63 1.78 9.22 9.09
CA ARG A 63 1.06 8.71 7.92
C ARG A 63 -0.32 9.34 7.86
N ASP A 64 -0.78 9.70 6.65
CA ASP A 64 -2.13 10.21 6.42
C ASP A 64 -3.21 9.26 6.92
N ILE A 65 -2.99 7.96 6.79
CA ILE A 65 -3.89 6.92 7.30
C ILE A 65 -4.06 6.92 8.83
N SER A 66 -3.26 7.70 9.56
CA SER A 66 -3.49 7.94 10.99
C SER A 66 -4.72 8.82 11.26
N TYR A 67 -5.30 9.41 10.22
CA TYR A 67 -6.50 10.23 10.24
C TYR A 67 -7.59 9.58 9.39
N ASP A 68 -8.84 9.82 9.74
CA ASP A 68 -9.97 9.40 8.91
C ASP A 68 -10.21 10.38 7.73
N LYS A 69 -11.22 10.10 6.91
CA LYS A 69 -11.58 10.94 5.76
C LYS A 69 -12.01 12.39 6.12
N ASN A 70 -12.35 12.63 7.37
CA ASN A 70 -12.76 13.94 7.90
C ASN A 70 -11.57 14.68 8.54
N GLY A 71 -10.37 14.11 8.49
CA GLY A 71 -9.19 14.67 9.13
C GLY A 71 -9.13 14.48 10.64
N VAL A 72 -9.97 13.61 11.20
CA VAL A 72 -9.96 13.28 12.63
C VAL A 72 -8.93 12.21 12.89
N LYS A 73 -8.03 12.45 13.84
CA LYS A 73 -6.99 11.48 14.22
C LYS A 73 -7.63 10.22 14.81
N ARG A 74 -7.22 9.06 14.31
CA ARG A 74 -7.70 7.77 14.82
C ARG A 74 -7.28 7.57 16.27
N PRO A 75 -8.17 7.05 17.13
CA PRO A 75 -7.94 6.96 18.57
C PRO A 75 -6.89 5.91 18.96
N THR A 76 -6.48 5.08 18.02
CA THR A 76 -5.55 3.95 18.23
C THR A 76 -4.42 3.98 17.20
N GLY A 77 -3.24 3.50 17.60
CA GLY A 77 -2.13 3.25 16.68
C GLY A 77 -2.30 1.99 15.83
N ILE A 78 -3.35 1.18 16.07
CA ILE A 78 -3.69 0.01 15.25
C ILE A 78 -4.49 0.50 14.05
N LEU A 79 -4.00 0.14 12.86
CA LEU A 79 -4.62 0.50 11.59
C LEU A 79 -5.30 -0.73 11.02
N TYR A 80 -6.62 -0.66 10.86
CA TYR A 80 -7.41 -1.75 10.29
C TYR A 80 -7.31 -1.76 8.76
N SER A 81 -7.15 -2.96 8.21
CA SER A 81 -7.18 -3.21 6.77
C SER A 81 -8.31 -4.19 6.44
N ALA A 82 -9.04 -3.93 5.36
CA ALA A 82 -9.98 -4.88 4.79
C ALA A 82 -9.47 -5.41 3.46
N ASP A 83 -9.87 -6.63 3.11
CA ASP A 83 -9.59 -7.29 1.85
C ASP A 83 -10.92 -7.53 1.12
N SER A 84 -11.37 -6.56 0.33
CA SER A 84 -12.64 -6.58 -0.38
C SER A 84 -12.62 -5.64 -1.58
N ALA A 85 -13.41 -5.98 -2.60
CA ALA A 85 -13.71 -5.10 -3.73
C ALA A 85 -15.22 -4.74 -3.78
N ASN A 86 -15.99 -5.13 -2.75
CA ASN A 86 -17.42 -4.89 -2.69
C ASN A 86 -17.74 -3.55 -1.99
N PRO A 87 -18.16 -2.50 -2.73
CA PRO A 87 -18.47 -1.21 -2.14
C PRO A 87 -19.57 -1.27 -1.07
N TYR A 88 -20.51 -2.20 -1.20
CA TYR A 88 -21.62 -2.35 -0.24
C TYR A 88 -21.16 -2.91 1.11
N GLU A 89 -20.12 -3.75 1.13
CA GLU A 89 -19.50 -4.26 2.35
C GLU A 89 -18.54 -3.24 2.98
N VAL A 90 -17.84 -2.48 2.14
CA VAL A 90 -16.84 -1.51 2.57
C VAL A 90 -17.48 -0.25 3.16
N ALA A 91 -18.55 0.25 2.56
CA ALA A 91 -19.18 1.51 2.98
C ALA A 91 -19.51 1.59 4.48
N PRO A 92 -20.16 0.60 5.11
CA PRO A 92 -20.52 0.68 6.52
C PRO A 92 -19.31 0.64 7.47
N ILE A 93 -18.17 0.10 7.05
CA ILE A 93 -16.95 0.00 7.86
C ILE A 93 -15.86 1.01 7.48
N ALA A 94 -16.13 1.83 6.47
CA ALA A 94 -15.17 2.82 5.96
C ALA A 94 -14.51 3.72 7.04
N PRO A 95 -15.23 4.18 8.08
CA PRO A 95 -14.64 5.00 9.13
C PRO A 95 -13.55 4.28 9.95
N LEU A 96 -13.56 2.95 9.99
CA LEU A 96 -12.59 2.13 10.71
C LEU A 96 -11.36 1.82 9.87
N LEU A 97 -11.48 1.88 8.54
CA LEU A 97 -10.44 1.42 7.65
C LEU A 97 -9.36 2.47 7.42
N ALA A 98 -8.12 2.08 7.60
CA ALA A 98 -6.93 2.84 7.24
C ALA A 98 -6.28 2.32 5.96
N ASN A 99 -6.58 1.07 5.56
CA ASN A 99 -6.16 0.47 4.31
C ASN A 99 -7.23 -0.48 3.78
N LEU A 100 -7.42 -0.47 2.48
CA LEU A 100 -8.18 -1.47 1.74
C LEU A 100 -7.23 -2.17 0.79
N THR A 101 -7.34 -3.48 0.67
CA THR A 101 -6.59 -4.27 -0.31
C THR A 101 -7.55 -5.11 -1.13
N CYS A 102 -7.21 -5.33 -2.39
CA CYS A 102 -7.89 -6.26 -3.28
C CYS A 102 -6.88 -6.89 -4.24
N ASN A 103 -7.30 -7.95 -4.89
CA ASN A 103 -6.59 -8.59 -5.98
C ASN A 103 -7.55 -8.88 -7.13
N PRO A 104 -7.07 -9.26 -8.33
CA PRO A 104 -7.94 -9.51 -9.47
C PRO A 104 -9.05 -10.53 -9.19
N GLY A 105 -8.77 -11.63 -8.47
CA GLY A 105 -9.79 -12.60 -8.09
C GLY A 105 -10.90 -12.01 -7.21
N ILE A 106 -10.54 -11.16 -6.24
CA ILE A 106 -11.53 -10.47 -5.41
C ILE A 106 -12.38 -9.50 -6.25
N VAL A 107 -11.73 -8.74 -7.14
CA VAL A 107 -12.43 -7.78 -8.00
C VAL A 107 -13.36 -8.48 -9.00
N TYR A 108 -12.85 -9.46 -9.74
CA TYR A 108 -13.60 -10.06 -10.82
C TYR A 108 -14.48 -11.21 -10.37
N ASP A 109 -13.94 -12.20 -9.65
CA ASP A 109 -14.67 -13.43 -9.34
C ASP A 109 -15.61 -13.26 -8.14
N LEU A 110 -15.15 -12.55 -7.10
CA LEU A 110 -15.96 -12.40 -5.90
C LEU A 110 -16.95 -11.22 -5.98
N PHE A 111 -16.68 -10.20 -6.81
CA PHE A 111 -17.54 -9.05 -6.90
C PHE A 111 -18.14 -8.83 -8.30
N ILE A 112 -17.41 -8.43 -9.32
CA ILE A 112 -17.99 -8.01 -10.61
C ILE A 112 -18.84 -9.12 -11.24
N ASN A 113 -18.30 -10.35 -11.32
CA ASN A 113 -18.95 -11.50 -11.93
C ASN A 113 -19.89 -12.27 -10.99
N ASN A 114 -20.06 -11.78 -9.76
CA ASN A 114 -20.96 -12.38 -8.78
C ASN A 114 -22.27 -11.58 -8.64
N PRO A 115 -23.39 -12.07 -9.23
CA PRO A 115 -24.65 -11.33 -9.24
C PRO A 115 -25.27 -11.14 -7.84
N LYS A 116 -24.83 -11.92 -6.84
CA LYS A 116 -25.26 -11.73 -5.44
C LYS A 116 -24.53 -10.56 -4.77
N ALA A 117 -23.30 -10.30 -5.18
CA ALA A 117 -22.50 -9.20 -4.64
C ALA A 117 -22.68 -7.93 -5.47
N ASN A 118 -22.61 -8.03 -6.80
CA ASN A 118 -22.83 -6.93 -7.76
C ASN A 118 -24.31 -6.81 -8.10
N VAL A 119 -25.09 -6.36 -7.14
CA VAL A 119 -26.54 -6.24 -7.26
C VAL A 119 -26.93 -5.30 -8.40
N GLY A 120 -27.80 -5.78 -9.30
CA GLY A 120 -28.22 -5.01 -10.46
C GLY A 120 -27.15 -4.87 -11.54
N ASN A 121 -26.05 -5.60 -11.44
CA ASN A 121 -24.90 -5.54 -12.36
C ASN A 121 -24.38 -4.09 -12.55
N ALA A 122 -24.23 -3.39 -11.45
CA ALA A 122 -23.91 -1.95 -11.41
C ALA A 122 -22.45 -1.64 -11.79
N PHE A 123 -21.54 -2.63 -11.67
CA PHE A 123 -20.12 -2.49 -11.96
C PHE A 123 -19.68 -3.49 -13.01
N HIS A 124 -18.91 -3.04 -14.00
CA HIS A 124 -18.45 -3.84 -15.13
C HIS A 124 -16.93 -3.94 -15.22
N THR A 125 -16.24 -2.95 -14.66
CA THR A 125 -14.78 -2.85 -14.74
C THR A 125 -14.16 -2.66 -13.36
N ARG A 126 -12.88 -3.05 -13.24
CA ARG A 126 -12.09 -2.77 -12.04
C ARG A 126 -12.01 -1.28 -11.75
N ASP A 127 -11.88 -0.46 -12.79
CA ASP A 127 -11.71 0.99 -12.64
C ASP A 127 -12.95 1.65 -12.06
N GLU A 128 -14.16 1.20 -12.46
CA GLU A 128 -15.41 1.63 -11.83
C GLU A 128 -15.46 1.27 -10.35
N VAL A 129 -15.06 0.05 -10.01
CA VAL A 129 -15.00 -0.41 -8.61
C VAL A 129 -14.01 0.42 -7.81
N MET A 130 -12.81 0.66 -8.34
CA MET A 130 -11.78 1.46 -7.67
C MET A 130 -12.21 2.91 -7.48
N THR A 131 -12.88 3.50 -8.47
CA THR A 131 -13.44 4.85 -8.38
C THR A 131 -14.42 4.96 -7.23
N GLU A 132 -15.35 4.02 -7.12
CA GLU A 132 -16.37 4.03 -6.05
C GLU A 132 -15.74 3.76 -4.68
N LEU A 133 -14.83 2.81 -4.56
CA LEU A 133 -14.09 2.57 -3.32
C LEU A 133 -13.28 3.80 -2.90
N GLY A 134 -12.64 4.47 -3.85
CA GLY A 134 -11.93 5.73 -3.60
C GLY A 134 -12.85 6.83 -3.06
N ARG A 135 -14.07 6.93 -3.58
CA ARG A 135 -15.09 7.87 -3.11
C ARG A 135 -15.57 7.55 -1.69
N ILE A 136 -15.83 6.27 -1.41
CA ILE A 136 -16.29 5.80 -0.09
C ILE A 136 -15.24 6.04 0.99
N LEU A 137 -13.99 5.64 0.71
CA LEU A 137 -12.92 5.63 1.71
C LEU A 137 -12.30 7.01 1.94
N GLY A 138 -12.29 7.86 0.91
CA GLY A 138 -11.73 9.19 1.03
C GLY A 138 -10.20 9.21 1.24
N PRO A 139 -9.62 10.38 1.57
CA PRO A 139 -8.16 10.56 1.63
C PRO A 139 -7.49 9.90 2.85
N GLY A 140 -8.24 9.54 3.88
CA GLY A 140 -7.71 8.92 5.11
C GLY A 140 -7.52 7.40 5.01
N CYS A 141 -7.61 6.80 3.82
CA CYS A 141 -7.47 5.37 3.63
C CYS A 141 -6.61 5.08 2.40
N ASP A 142 -5.57 4.29 2.55
CA ASP A 142 -4.80 3.79 1.43
C ASP A 142 -5.56 2.66 0.72
N ILE A 143 -5.46 2.58 -0.60
CA ILE A 143 -6.04 1.50 -1.39
C ILE A 143 -4.90 0.77 -2.11
N SER A 144 -4.71 -0.49 -1.74
CA SER A 144 -3.69 -1.36 -2.33
C SER A 144 -4.30 -2.15 -3.49
N VAL A 145 -3.97 -1.74 -4.71
CA VAL A 145 -4.46 -2.37 -5.94
C VAL A 145 -3.39 -3.28 -6.51
N GLU A 146 -3.73 -4.54 -6.69
CA GLU A 146 -2.83 -5.52 -7.29
C GLU A 146 -2.82 -5.39 -8.82
N LEU A 147 -1.63 -5.50 -9.41
CA LEU A 147 -1.46 -5.56 -10.86
C LEU A 147 -2.22 -6.76 -11.44
N ASN A 148 -2.84 -6.59 -12.59
CA ASN A 148 -3.54 -7.67 -13.29
C ASN A 148 -2.57 -8.77 -13.72
N ASN A 149 -1.41 -8.37 -14.24
CA ASN A 149 -0.37 -9.30 -14.66
C ASN A 149 1.00 -8.85 -14.11
N PRO A 150 1.39 -9.31 -12.90
CA PRO A 150 2.71 -9.00 -12.35
C PRO A 150 3.86 -9.69 -13.09
N PHE A 151 3.53 -10.57 -14.06
CA PHE A 151 4.48 -11.28 -14.92
C PHE A 151 4.66 -10.64 -16.29
N GLU A 152 4.05 -9.47 -16.53
CA GLU A 152 4.26 -8.72 -17.76
C GLU A 152 5.75 -8.37 -17.91
N GLU A 153 6.33 -8.71 -19.06
CA GLU A 153 7.75 -8.47 -19.33
C GLU A 153 8.01 -7.02 -19.77
N ASP A 154 7.01 -6.43 -20.43
CA ASP A 154 7.03 -5.04 -20.84
C ASP A 154 6.68 -4.14 -19.67
N PHE A 155 7.68 -3.52 -19.08
CA PHE A 155 7.51 -2.66 -17.93
C PHE A 155 6.69 -1.40 -18.22
N ASP A 156 6.69 -0.91 -19.47
CA ASP A 156 5.91 0.28 -19.84
C ASP A 156 4.41 -0.01 -19.71
N LYS A 157 3.96 -1.23 -20.04
CA LYS A 157 2.57 -1.65 -19.80
C LYS A 157 2.20 -1.71 -18.33
N ILE A 158 3.14 -2.13 -17.48
CA ILE A 158 2.95 -2.08 -16.02
C ILE A 158 2.82 -0.64 -15.54
N LEU A 159 3.65 0.27 -16.06
CA LEU A 159 3.56 1.69 -15.74
C LEU A 159 2.23 2.31 -16.22
N GLU A 160 1.76 1.98 -17.42
CA GLU A 160 0.45 2.42 -17.94
C GLU A 160 -0.69 1.99 -16.99
N GLU A 161 -0.66 0.76 -16.50
CA GLU A 161 -1.62 0.27 -15.50
C GLU A 161 -1.52 1.07 -14.19
N CYS A 162 -0.32 1.33 -13.71
CA CYS A 162 -0.08 2.13 -12.51
C CYS A 162 -0.53 3.59 -12.65
N GLU A 163 -0.30 4.22 -13.81
CA GLU A 163 -0.78 5.59 -14.09
C GLU A 163 -2.32 5.64 -14.16
N THR A 164 -2.96 4.59 -14.68
CA THR A 164 -4.42 4.47 -14.62
C THR A 164 -4.90 4.45 -13.16
N PHE A 165 -4.30 3.65 -12.30
CA PHE A 165 -4.63 3.65 -10.87
C PHE A 165 -4.42 5.01 -10.23
N LYS A 166 -3.31 5.68 -10.56
CA LYS A 166 -2.97 7.00 -10.02
C LYS A 166 -3.99 8.06 -10.44
N SER A 167 -4.50 7.99 -11.67
CA SER A 167 -5.55 8.90 -12.15
C SER A 167 -6.88 8.71 -11.42
N ILE A 168 -7.20 7.48 -11.02
CA ILE A 168 -8.45 7.13 -10.33
C ILE A 168 -8.37 7.43 -8.83
N LEU A 169 -7.27 7.02 -8.19
CA LEU A 169 -7.16 6.97 -6.72
C LEU A 169 -6.40 8.16 -6.11
N SER A 170 -5.72 8.96 -6.86
CA SER A 170 -4.77 9.98 -6.39
C SER A 170 -3.53 9.42 -5.70
N GLU A 171 -2.48 10.24 -5.59
CA GLU A 171 -1.20 9.86 -4.99
C GLU A 171 -1.29 9.48 -3.51
N TYR A 172 -2.24 10.07 -2.78
CA TYR A 172 -2.40 9.80 -1.34
C TYR A 172 -3.04 8.45 -1.02
N ARG A 173 -3.79 7.88 -1.96
CA ARG A 173 -4.56 6.65 -1.75
C ARG A 173 -3.96 5.44 -2.42
N LEU A 174 -3.29 5.62 -3.55
CA LEU A 174 -2.72 4.52 -4.32
C LEU A 174 -1.54 3.87 -3.62
N VAL A 175 -1.61 2.55 -3.48
CA VAL A 175 -0.47 1.68 -3.18
C VAL A 175 -0.50 0.54 -4.19
N VAL A 176 0.57 0.34 -4.94
CA VAL A 176 0.65 -0.76 -5.91
C VAL A 176 0.98 -2.06 -5.17
N LYS A 177 0.09 -3.03 -5.29
CA LYS A 177 0.25 -4.34 -4.66
C LYS A 177 0.97 -5.28 -5.61
N VAL A 178 2.12 -5.78 -5.17
CA VAL A 178 3.01 -6.64 -5.95
C VAL A 178 3.17 -7.97 -5.23
N PRO A 179 2.84 -9.10 -5.89
CA PRO A 179 3.15 -10.42 -5.36
C PRO A 179 4.66 -10.59 -5.21
N HIS A 180 5.11 -10.98 -4.02
CA HIS A 180 6.50 -11.38 -3.81
C HIS A 180 6.66 -12.81 -4.34
N THR A 181 6.55 -12.94 -5.66
CA THR A 181 6.52 -14.23 -6.33
C THR A 181 7.86 -14.92 -6.29
N GLY A 182 7.80 -16.20 -6.03
CA GLY A 182 8.92 -17.13 -6.22
C GLY A 182 9.09 -17.52 -7.69
N PRO A 183 9.67 -18.71 -7.94
CA PRO A 183 10.07 -19.15 -9.29
C PRO A 183 8.90 -19.50 -10.23
N VAL A 184 7.65 -19.44 -9.77
CA VAL A 184 6.48 -19.77 -10.60
C VAL A 184 6.04 -18.57 -11.41
N ASN A 185 5.92 -18.76 -12.72
CA ASN A 185 5.46 -17.74 -13.66
C ASN A 185 4.67 -18.40 -14.82
N PRO A 186 4.03 -17.63 -15.72
CA PRO A 186 3.27 -18.19 -16.82
C PRO A 186 4.03 -19.17 -17.74
N ASN A 187 5.35 -19.03 -17.84
CA ASN A 187 6.17 -19.86 -18.72
C ASN A 187 6.46 -21.25 -18.12
N ASN A 188 6.46 -21.38 -16.79
CA ASN A 188 6.79 -22.63 -16.10
C ASN A 188 5.64 -23.21 -15.26
N VAL A 189 4.51 -22.52 -15.13
CA VAL A 189 3.35 -22.99 -14.36
C VAL A 189 2.80 -24.33 -14.86
N HIS A 190 2.91 -24.60 -16.16
CA HIS A 190 2.48 -25.88 -16.75
C HIS A 190 3.23 -27.06 -16.15
N GLU A 191 4.48 -26.90 -15.75
CA GLU A 191 5.28 -27.92 -15.10
C GLU A 191 4.75 -28.30 -13.73
N LEU A 192 4.05 -27.36 -13.05
CA LEU A 192 3.37 -27.61 -11.78
C LEU A 192 2.06 -28.38 -11.92
N LEU A 193 1.45 -28.29 -13.09
CA LEU A 193 0.17 -28.94 -13.36
C LEU A 193 0.36 -30.40 -13.77
N GLU A 194 1.60 -30.83 -14.03
CA GLU A 194 1.96 -32.22 -14.30
C GLU A 194 2.18 -32.98 -12.99
N GLY A 195 1.88 -34.28 -13.02
CA GLY A 195 2.06 -35.17 -11.87
C GLY A 195 1.07 -34.91 -10.73
N ASP A 196 1.58 -34.90 -9.51
CA ASP A 196 0.77 -34.76 -8.28
C ASP A 196 0.42 -33.29 -7.94
N LYS A 197 0.75 -32.35 -8.82
CA LYS A 197 0.56 -30.90 -8.64
C LYS A 197 1.28 -30.31 -7.44
N LYS A 198 2.31 -30.95 -6.95
CA LYS A 198 3.16 -30.41 -5.88
C LYS A 198 4.31 -29.65 -6.48
N LEU A 199 4.68 -28.55 -5.80
CA LEU A 199 5.94 -27.86 -6.08
C LEU A 199 7.08 -28.87 -5.96
N SER A 200 7.73 -29.17 -7.08
CA SER A 200 8.89 -30.04 -7.07
C SER A 200 10.15 -29.25 -6.70
N THR A 201 11.18 -29.96 -6.24
CA THR A 201 12.51 -29.41 -5.98
C THR A 201 13.15 -28.73 -7.19
N ARG A 202 12.59 -28.85 -8.38
CA ARG A 202 13.02 -28.08 -9.58
C ARG A 202 12.93 -26.58 -9.40
N TYR A 203 12.07 -26.11 -8.51
CA TYR A 203 11.97 -24.67 -8.20
C TYR A 203 13.20 -24.14 -7.49
N ASP A 204 13.98 -24.99 -6.85
CA ASP A 204 15.25 -24.60 -6.27
C ASP A 204 16.30 -24.27 -7.35
N GLN A 205 16.03 -24.69 -8.61
CA GLN A 205 16.88 -24.44 -9.77
C GLN A 205 16.35 -23.31 -10.68
N ALA A 206 15.24 -22.67 -10.34
CA ALA A 206 14.74 -21.53 -11.07
C ALA A 206 15.83 -20.46 -11.20
N SER A 207 15.85 -19.78 -12.33
CA SER A 207 16.80 -18.69 -12.54
C SER A 207 16.64 -17.64 -11.44
N THR A 208 17.73 -17.02 -11.03
CA THR A 208 17.70 -15.94 -10.03
C THR A 208 16.77 -14.81 -10.45
N ALA A 209 16.66 -14.54 -11.76
CA ALA A 209 15.74 -13.53 -12.29
C ALA A 209 14.27 -13.88 -11.98
N ASP A 210 13.85 -15.13 -12.18
CA ASP A 210 12.49 -15.56 -11.86
C ASP A 210 12.26 -15.60 -10.35
N ALA A 211 13.20 -16.07 -9.57
CA ALA A 211 13.11 -16.11 -8.11
C ALA A 211 12.96 -14.72 -7.49
N LEU A 212 13.52 -13.70 -8.12
CA LEU A 212 13.52 -12.32 -7.65
C LEU A 212 12.57 -11.41 -8.43
N ARG A 213 11.73 -11.95 -9.33
CA ARG A 213 10.88 -11.15 -10.21
C ARG A 213 10.03 -10.13 -9.45
N GLY A 214 9.25 -10.56 -8.48
CA GLY A 214 8.40 -9.65 -7.69
C GLY A 214 9.22 -8.63 -6.90
N HIS A 215 10.37 -9.02 -6.39
CA HIS A 215 11.29 -8.12 -5.70
C HIS A 215 11.82 -7.03 -6.63
N ASN A 216 12.32 -7.42 -7.81
CA ASN A 216 12.85 -6.49 -8.81
C ASN A 216 11.78 -5.57 -9.38
N LEU A 217 10.57 -6.08 -9.62
CA LEU A 217 9.44 -5.27 -10.06
C LEU A 217 9.11 -4.18 -9.05
N ALA A 218 9.05 -4.52 -7.77
CA ALA A 218 8.79 -3.54 -6.71
C ALA A 218 9.88 -2.48 -6.60
N LEU A 219 11.16 -2.85 -6.77
CA LEU A 219 12.26 -1.88 -6.79
C LEU A 219 12.10 -0.90 -7.96
N ARG A 220 11.81 -1.39 -9.17
CA ARG A 220 11.59 -0.54 -10.36
C ARG A 220 10.39 0.40 -10.19
N LEU A 221 9.25 -0.10 -9.71
CA LEU A 221 8.07 0.72 -9.45
C LEU A 221 8.36 1.79 -8.39
N ARG A 222 9.14 1.45 -7.36
CA ARG A 222 9.54 2.40 -6.33
C ARG A 222 10.45 3.51 -6.88
N GLU A 223 11.37 3.20 -7.81
CA GLU A 223 12.18 4.19 -8.51
C GLU A 223 11.32 5.20 -9.31
N HIS A 224 10.12 4.77 -9.75
CA HIS A 224 9.12 5.62 -10.39
C HIS A 224 8.17 6.31 -9.39
N GLY A 225 8.48 6.25 -8.10
CA GLY A 225 7.74 6.98 -7.06
C GLY A 225 6.50 6.27 -6.53
N TYR A 226 6.23 5.02 -6.91
CA TYR A 226 5.09 4.27 -6.40
C TYR A 226 5.35 3.70 -5.01
N ARG A 227 4.31 3.74 -4.16
CA ARG A 227 4.28 3.04 -2.89
C ARG A 227 3.93 1.58 -3.13
N ILE A 228 4.64 0.67 -2.47
CA ILE A 228 4.53 -0.77 -2.71
C ILE A 228 3.93 -1.48 -1.51
N ASN A 229 2.98 -2.36 -1.78
CA ASN A 229 2.48 -3.36 -0.85
C ASN A 229 2.89 -4.75 -1.34
N TYR A 230 3.83 -5.40 -0.64
CA TYR A 230 4.16 -6.79 -0.94
C TYR A 230 3.07 -7.73 -0.44
N THR A 231 2.65 -8.65 -1.30
CA THR A 231 1.73 -9.73 -0.96
C THR A 231 2.33 -11.10 -1.28
N LEU A 232 1.60 -12.19 -1.02
CA LEU A 232 2.07 -13.56 -1.11
C LEU A 232 3.33 -13.83 -0.27
N MET A 233 3.34 -13.26 0.92
CA MET A 233 4.44 -13.40 1.88
C MET A 233 4.13 -14.55 2.84
N PHE A 234 4.72 -15.71 2.59
CA PHE A 234 4.48 -16.93 3.36
C PHE A 234 5.65 -17.26 4.30
N GLU A 235 6.87 -16.96 3.87
CA GLU A 235 8.08 -17.39 4.53
C GLU A 235 8.84 -16.24 5.18
N PRO A 236 9.50 -16.46 6.32
CA PRO A 236 10.26 -15.41 7.01
C PRO A 236 11.36 -14.78 6.15
N TYR A 237 12.02 -15.56 5.28
CA TYR A 237 13.07 -15.04 4.39
C TYR A 237 12.51 -14.04 3.37
N GLN A 238 11.26 -14.23 2.89
CA GLN A 238 10.61 -13.27 2.01
C GLN A 238 10.45 -11.91 2.71
N THR A 239 10.08 -11.92 3.99
CA THR A 239 9.98 -10.68 4.78
C THR A 239 11.35 -10.00 4.92
N ALA A 240 12.40 -10.76 5.21
CA ALA A 240 13.76 -10.22 5.30
C ALA A 240 14.21 -9.57 3.98
N MET A 241 13.92 -10.22 2.84
CA MET A 241 14.20 -9.67 1.52
C MET A 241 13.35 -8.42 1.23
N ALA A 242 12.05 -8.48 1.51
CA ALA A 242 11.14 -7.38 1.26
C ALA A 242 11.56 -6.11 2.01
N LEU A 243 12.03 -6.23 3.24
CA LEU A 243 12.53 -5.10 4.03
C LEU A 243 13.70 -4.37 3.35
N GLN A 244 14.52 -5.07 2.56
CA GLN A 244 15.61 -4.44 1.78
C GLN A 244 15.06 -3.48 0.71
N ALA A 245 13.89 -3.80 0.14
CA ALA A 245 13.22 -2.95 -0.84
C ALA A 245 12.43 -1.79 -0.20
N LYS A 246 12.39 -1.70 1.15
CA LYS A 246 11.70 -0.65 1.90
C LYS A 246 10.26 -0.42 1.39
N PRO A 247 9.39 -1.44 1.41
CA PRO A 247 8.02 -1.31 0.95
C PRO A 247 7.21 -0.44 1.91
N TYR A 248 6.07 0.02 1.43
CA TYR A 248 5.11 0.77 2.26
C TYR A 248 4.29 -0.15 3.17
N PHE A 249 3.91 -1.34 2.66
CA PHE A 249 3.25 -2.42 3.39
C PHE A 249 3.87 -3.79 3.06
N ILE A 250 3.70 -4.72 3.99
CA ILE A 250 3.95 -6.16 3.81
C ILE A 250 2.71 -6.90 4.30
N ASN A 251 2.10 -7.71 3.43
CA ASN A 251 0.99 -8.59 3.76
C ASN A 251 1.48 -10.02 3.97
N SER A 252 1.60 -10.45 5.22
CA SER A 252 1.96 -11.82 5.59
C SER A 252 0.73 -12.74 5.66
N PHE A 253 0.84 -13.92 5.04
CA PHE A 253 -0.25 -14.91 4.95
C PHE A 253 -0.23 -15.89 6.14
N VAL A 254 -0.50 -15.37 7.32
CA VAL A 254 -0.44 -16.12 8.59
C VAL A 254 -1.38 -17.33 8.60
N ARG A 255 -2.58 -17.22 8.04
CA ARG A 255 -3.56 -18.33 8.01
C ARG A 255 -3.06 -19.53 7.21
N HIS A 256 -2.41 -19.28 6.07
CA HIS A 256 -1.85 -20.35 5.24
C HIS A 256 -0.71 -21.04 5.97
N ARG A 257 0.14 -20.26 6.62
CA ARG A 257 1.25 -20.76 7.43
C ARG A 257 0.77 -21.61 8.59
N ALA A 258 -0.26 -21.15 9.30
CA ALA A 258 -0.85 -21.91 10.40
C ALA A 258 -1.41 -23.26 9.95
N LYS A 259 -2.04 -23.33 8.76
CA LYS A 259 -2.54 -24.59 8.20
C LYS A 259 -1.43 -25.56 7.80
N GLN A 260 -0.27 -25.04 7.34
CA GLN A 260 0.88 -25.88 7.01
C GLN A 260 1.59 -26.40 8.26
N SER A 261 1.54 -25.67 9.35
CA SER A 261 2.22 -26.03 10.61
C SER A 261 1.42 -26.98 11.50
N SER A 262 0.16 -27.22 11.18
CA SER A 262 -0.73 -28.14 11.93
C SER A 262 -0.76 -29.56 11.37
N ALA A 263 0.15 -29.90 10.44
CA ALA A 263 0.29 -31.23 9.85
C ALA A 263 1.33 -32.07 10.60
#